data_720c5c476f62a5af67e0569f36732c11
#
_entry.id   720c5c476f62a5af67e0569f36732c11
#
_cell.length_a   1.000
_cell.length_b   1.000
_cell.length_c   1.000
_cell.angle_alpha   90.00
_cell.angle_beta   90.00
_cell.angle_gamma   90.00
#
_symmetry.space_group_name_H-M   'P 1'
#
loop_
_entity.id
_entity.type
_entity.pdbx_description
1 polymer ?
#
loop_
_entity_poly.entity_id
_entity_poly.type
_entity_poly.pdbx_seq_one_letter_code
_entity_poly.pdbx_strand_id
1 'polypeptide(L)'
;MPPQNNGNAILFDPHHDGIDRRGFLKCMAWAGTGALCVLEGGVLNSYGLNDPSSLDKAAKGNLSFVQISDSHMGFNKPANPDVIATFQAAVQKINALSVPPEFILHTGDISHLSKPEQFDTVDQILKSASTKDVFFVPGEHDVLEDDGKQYLERYGKNTKGAGWYSFDKKGAHFIALVNVMNLKAGGMGLLGAEQLEWLEDDVRHLSKSTPVVVFAHIPLWSVYPEWGWGTADSAQALSYLKRFGSVTVLNGHIHQTMQKVEGNVTFHTATSTAFPQPHPGEAASPGPMKVPAEQLRGLLGVTHVNYVRKRHSLALIDSTLE
;
A
#
# COMPACT_ATOMS: atom_id res chain seq x y z
N MET A 1 -36.22 -19.06 26.37
CA MET A 1 -34.87 -19.28 25.86
C MET A 1 -34.43 -17.98 25.18
N PRO A 2 -33.38 -17.27 25.62
CA PRO A 2 -32.88 -16.09 24.96
C PRO A 2 -32.05 -16.51 23.73
N PRO A 3 -31.96 -15.69 22.66
CA PRO A 3 -31.20 -16.02 21.47
C PRO A 3 -29.70 -15.96 21.76
N GLN A 4 -28.98 -16.94 21.26
CA GLN A 4 -27.53 -16.99 21.31
C GLN A 4 -26.96 -15.88 20.40
N ASN A 5 -26.19 -14.97 21.01
CA ASN A 5 -25.48 -13.90 20.34
C ASN A 5 -24.13 -14.44 19.90
N ASN A 6 -23.99 -14.84 18.62
CA ASN A 6 -22.75 -15.23 17.97
C ASN A 6 -22.15 -14.02 17.26
N GLY A 7 -21.73 -13.03 18.01
CA GLY A 7 -21.01 -11.89 17.47
C GLY A 7 -19.76 -11.60 18.31
N ASN A 8 -18.57 -11.92 17.79
CA ASN A 8 -17.32 -11.42 18.34
C ASN A 8 -17.16 -9.93 17.97
N ALA A 9 -17.95 -9.07 18.60
CA ALA A 9 -17.73 -7.63 18.54
C ALA A 9 -16.77 -7.24 19.67
N ILE A 10 -15.62 -6.69 19.32
CA ILE A 10 -14.71 -6.07 20.29
C ILE A 10 -15.25 -4.67 20.54
N LEU A 11 -15.88 -4.47 21.72
CA LEU A 11 -16.38 -3.17 22.15
C LEU A 11 -15.23 -2.30 22.65
N PHE A 12 -15.17 -1.08 22.17
CA PHE A 12 -14.26 -0.05 22.69
C PHE A 12 -14.83 0.49 24.01
N ASP A 13 -14.06 0.39 25.09
CA ASP A 13 -14.39 1.03 26.37
C ASP A 13 -13.81 2.44 26.39
N PRO A 14 -14.63 3.51 26.38
CA PRO A 14 -14.15 4.90 26.35
C PRO A 14 -13.48 5.37 27.65
N HIS A 15 -13.45 4.54 28.70
CA HIS A 15 -12.87 4.89 30.01
C HIS A 15 -11.50 4.24 30.28
N HIS A 16 -10.95 3.47 29.33
CA HIS A 16 -9.60 2.92 29.42
C HIS A 16 -8.80 3.34 28.20
N ASP A 17 -7.72 4.10 28.38
CA ASP A 17 -6.72 4.49 27.37
C ASP A 17 -5.88 3.30 26.83
N GLY A 18 -6.37 2.10 26.99
CA GLY A 18 -5.71 0.87 26.59
C GLY A 18 -6.36 0.25 25.35
N ILE A 19 -5.66 0.29 24.22
CA ILE A 19 -5.92 -0.64 23.11
C ILE A 19 -5.94 -2.05 23.71
N ASP A 20 -7.04 -2.79 23.56
CA ASP A 20 -7.05 -4.21 23.89
C ASP A 20 -6.00 -4.95 23.07
N ARG A 21 -4.78 -5.06 23.66
CA ARG A 21 -3.63 -5.71 23.04
C ARG A 21 -3.92 -7.16 22.66
N ARG A 22 -4.85 -7.84 23.36
CA ARG A 22 -5.23 -9.22 23.03
C ARG A 22 -6.16 -9.27 21.83
N GLY A 23 -7.08 -8.31 21.67
CA GLY A 23 -7.93 -8.17 20.49
C GLY A 23 -7.10 -7.76 19.26
N PHE A 24 -6.17 -6.82 19.44
CA PHE A 24 -5.22 -6.39 18.41
C PHE A 24 -4.33 -7.55 17.95
N LEU A 25 -3.74 -8.33 18.88
CA LEU A 25 -2.93 -9.51 18.56
C LEU A 25 -3.76 -10.64 17.91
N LYS A 26 -5.03 -10.79 18.28
CA LYS A 26 -5.93 -11.72 17.58
C LYS A 26 -6.21 -11.26 16.16
N CYS A 27 -6.46 -9.98 15.91
CA CYS A 27 -6.57 -9.44 14.53
C CYS A 27 -5.29 -9.63 13.72
N MET A 28 -4.11 -9.42 14.33
CA MET A 28 -2.80 -9.66 13.69
C MET A 28 -2.56 -11.13 13.37
N ALA A 29 -2.95 -12.04 14.27
CA ALA A 29 -2.85 -13.49 14.04
C ALA A 29 -3.83 -14.00 12.95
N TRP A 30 -4.92 -13.27 12.69
CA TRP A 30 -5.90 -13.59 11.65
C TRP A 30 -5.55 -12.97 10.29
N ALA A 31 -4.72 -11.93 10.22
CA ALA A 31 -4.27 -11.33 8.95
C ALA A 31 -3.53 -12.34 8.04
N GLY A 32 -2.86 -13.34 8.63
CA GLY A 32 -2.25 -14.45 7.89
C GLY A 32 -3.24 -15.50 7.35
N THR A 33 -4.54 -15.39 7.64
CA THR A 33 -5.58 -16.36 7.24
C THR A 33 -6.68 -15.76 6.35
N GLY A 34 -6.45 -14.57 5.79
CA GLY A 34 -7.40 -13.96 4.85
C GLY A 34 -8.66 -13.39 5.51
N ALA A 35 -8.53 -12.55 6.52
CA ALA A 35 -9.64 -11.81 7.11
C ALA A 35 -9.68 -10.36 6.60
N LEU A 36 -10.88 -9.88 6.28
CA LEU A 36 -11.16 -8.49 5.96
C LEU A 36 -11.51 -7.76 7.26
N CYS A 37 -10.76 -6.73 7.63
CA CYS A 37 -11.07 -5.87 8.77
C CYS A 37 -11.66 -4.54 8.29
N VAL A 38 -12.86 -4.21 8.70
CA VAL A 38 -13.55 -2.94 8.38
C VAL A 38 -13.81 -2.18 9.67
N LEU A 39 -13.40 -0.93 9.74
CA LEU A 39 -13.71 -0.03 10.85
C LEU A 39 -15.04 0.68 10.55
N GLU A 40 -16.11 0.33 11.25
CA GLU A 40 -17.43 0.93 11.11
C GLU A 40 -17.85 1.60 12.41
N GLY A 41 -17.98 2.94 12.40
CA GLY A 41 -18.36 3.71 13.59
C GLY A 41 -17.41 3.59 14.78
N GLY A 42 -16.10 3.37 14.56
CA GLY A 42 -15.11 3.13 15.62
C GLY A 42 -15.05 1.68 16.10
N VAL A 43 -15.83 0.78 15.51
CA VAL A 43 -15.81 -0.65 15.81
C VAL A 43 -15.14 -1.42 14.68
N LEU A 44 -14.12 -2.23 15.03
CA LEU A 44 -13.45 -3.09 14.09
C LEU A 44 -14.30 -4.35 13.82
N ASN A 45 -14.85 -4.46 12.61
CA ASN A 45 -15.56 -5.65 12.16
C ASN A 45 -14.64 -6.50 11.28
N SER A 46 -14.49 -7.79 11.59
CA SER A 46 -13.74 -8.74 10.77
C SER A 46 -14.70 -9.66 10.02
N TYR A 47 -14.46 -9.83 8.73
CA TYR A 47 -15.21 -10.74 7.86
C TYR A 47 -14.26 -11.81 7.33
N GLY A 48 -14.63 -13.08 7.48
CA GLY A 48 -13.87 -14.20 6.89
C GLY A 48 -13.96 -14.17 5.37
N LEU A 49 -12.84 -14.29 4.66
CA LEU A 49 -12.77 -14.31 3.20
C LEU A 49 -13.44 -15.55 2.56
N ASN A 50 -13.83 -16.53 3.38
CA ASN A 50 -14.53 -17.74 2.93
C ASN A 50 -16.05 -17.54 2.72
N ASP A 51 -16.59 -16.33 2.94
CA ASP A 51 -17.97 -16.00 2.61
C ASP A 51 -18.04 -15.24 1.28
N PRO A 52 -18.44 -15.90 0.17
CA PRO A 52 -18.60 -15.25 -1.13
C PRO A 52 -19.55 -14.05 -1.10
N SER A 53 -20.54 -14.05 -0.18
CA SER A 53 -21.49 -12.95 -0.05
C SER A 53 -20.88 -11.67 0.54
N SER A 54 -19.81 -11.80 1.33
CA SER A 54 -19.06 -10.65 1.87
C SER A 54 -18.18 -10.01 0.79
N LEU A 55 -17.59 -10.81 -0.10
CA LEU A 55 -16.81 -10.34 -1.25
C LEU A 55 -17.72 -9.65 -2.29
N ASP A 56 -18.91 -10.20 -2.57
CA ASP A 56 -19.88 -9.58 -3.46
C ASP A 56 -20.44 -8.25 -2.93
N LYS A 57 -20.58 -8.11 -1.62
CA LYS A 57 -21.00 -6.85 -0.98
C LYS A 57 -19.86 -5.81 -1.01
N ALA A 58 -18.61 -6.22 -0.82
CA ALA A 58 -17.44 -5.38 -0.96
C ALA A 58 -17.20 -4.99 -2.43
N ALA A 59 -17.42 -5.91 -3.37
CA ALA A 59 -17.29 -5.69 -4.82
C ALA A 59 -18.29 -4.67 -5.41
N LYS A 60 -19.38 -4.36 -4.73
CA LYS A 60 -20.33 -3.30 -5.10
C LYS A 60 -19.94 -1.91 -4.60
N GLY A 61 -18.66 -1.70 -4.23
CA GLY A 61 -18.10 -0.39 -3.91
C GLY A 61 -18.22 0.59 -5.09
N ASN A 62 -18.35 1.89 -4.79
CA ASN A 62 -18.41 2.92 -5.81
C ASN A 62 -17.06 3.15 -6.50
N LEU A 63 -15.97 2.66 -5.94
CA LEU A 63 -14.62 2.75 -6.46
C LEU A 63 -13.84 1.48 -6.06
N SER A 64 -13.20 0.86 -7.04
CA SER A 64 -12.34 -0.30 -6.88
C SER A 64 -11.01 -0.04 -7.57
N PHE A 65 -9.90 -0.28 -6.89
CA PHE A 65 -8.56 -0.20 -7.46
C PHE A 65 -7.64 -1.25 -6.83
N VAL A 66 -6.49 -1.47 -7.44
CA VAL A 66 -5.49 -2.41 -6.93
C VAL A 66 -4.20 -1.66 -6.61
N GLN A 67 -3.58 -1.98 -5.50
CA GLN A 67 -2.20 -1.64 -5.20
C GLN A 67 -1.30 -2.83 -5.53
N ILE A 68 -0.23 -2.57 -6.27
CA ILE A 68 0.95 -3.43 -6.45
C ILE A 68 2.18 -2.66 -6.00
N SER A 69 3.23 -3.36 -5.62
CA SER A 69 4.45 -2.74 -5.11
C SER A 69 5.68 -3.59 -5.37
N ASP A 70 6.83 -2.96 -5.39
CA ASP A 70 8.13 -3.61 -5.29
C ASP A 70 8.28 -4.72 -6.34
N SER A 71 8.08 -4.38 -7.62
CA SER A 71 8.24 -5.32 -8.73
C SER A 71 9.70 -5.61 -9.06
N HIS A 72 10.62 -4.73 -8.65
CA HIS A 72 12.07 -4.87 -8.80
C HIS A 72 12.49 -5.47 -10.14
N MET A 73 11.90 -5.00 -11.22
CA MET A 73 12.16 -5.55 -12.54
C MET A 73 13.65 -5.51 -12.85
N GLY A 74 14.21 -6.66 -13.24
CA GLY A 74 15.64 -6.85 -13.43
C GLY A 74 16.38 -7.53 -12.27
N PHE A 75 15.72 -7.75 -11.11
CA PHE A 75 16.25 -8.62 -10.07
C PHE A 75 16.27 -10.08 -10.54
N ASN A 76 17.39 -10.80 -10.29
CA ASN A 76 17.60 -12.18 -10.76
C ASN A 76 18.46 -13.01 -9.79
N LYS A 77 18.37 -12.72 -8.48
CA LYS A 77 19.15 -13.43 -7.46
C LYS A 77 18.34 -14.59 -6.82
N PRO A 78 18.95 -15.42 -5.98
CA PRO A 78 18.33 -16.66 -5.43
C PRO A 78 17.02 -16.46 -4.66
N ALA A 79 16.67 -15.25 -4.21
CA ALA A 79 15.39 -14.98 -3.56
C ALA A 79 14.21 -15.04 -4.56
N ASN A 80 14.44 -14.61 -5.80
CA ASN A 80 13.55 -14.84 -6.93
C ASN A 80 14.35 -14.71 -8.23
N PRO A 81 14.66 -15.81 -8.92
CA PRO A 81 15.42 -15.76 -10.17
C PRO A 81 14.57 -15.26 -11.37
N ASP A 82 13.25 -15.14 -11.23
CA ASP A 82 12.34 -14.76 -12.31
C ASP A 82 11.22 -13.84 -11.81
N VAL A 83 11.56 -12.56 -11.59
CA VAL A 83 10.58 -11.52 -11.21
C VAL A 83 9.60 -11.20 -12.33
N ILE A 84 9.93 -11.51 -13.58
CA ILE A 84 9.01 -11.35 -14.72
C ILE A 84 7.82 -12.28 -14.53
N ALA A 85 8.07 -13.57 -14.23
CA ALA A 85 7.00 -14.54 -14.04
C ALA A 85 6.10 -14.21 -12.84
N THR A 86 6.68 -13.71 -11.74
CA THR A 86 5.88 -13.33 -10.55
C THR A 86 5.09 -12.05 -10.80
N PHE A 87 5.63 -11.06 -11.52
CA PHE A 87 4.90 -9.85 -11.89
C PHE A 87 3.76 -10.15 -12.90
N GLN A 88 4.00 -11.05 -13.87
CA GLN A 88 2.94 -11.53 -14.76
C GLN A 88 1.83 -12.25 -13.98
N ALA A 89 2.17 -13.06 -12.96
CA ALA A 89 1.18 -13.70 -12.10
C ALA A 89 0.36 -12.65 -11.31
N ALA A 90 0.97 -11.57 -10.84
CA ALA A 90 0.26 -10.47 -10.20
C ALA A 90 -0.76 -9.83 -11.16
N VAL A 91 -0.37 -9.54 -12.41
CA VAL A 91 -1.28 -8.99 -13.43
C VAL A 91 -2.39 -9.98 -13.80
N GLN A 92 -2.08 -11.28 -13.89
CA GLN A 92 -3.12 -12.31 -14.12
C GLN A 92 -4.13 -12.35 -12.97
N LYS A 93 -3.67 -12.24 -11.72
CA LYS A 93 -4.56 -12.19 -10.54
C LYS A 93 -5.46 -10.95 -10.57
N ILE A 94 -4.94 -9.79 -10.96
CA ILE A 94 -5.74 -8.57 -11.18
C ILE A 94 -6.80 -8.80 -12.25
N ASN A 95 -6.44 -9.44 -13.35
CA ASN A 95 -7.35 -9.73 -14.45
C ASN A 95 -8.45 -10.74 -14.09
N ALA A 96 -8.19 -11.59 -13.10
CA ALA A 96 -9.15 -12.59 -12.61
C ALA A 96 -10.14 -12.04 -11.56
N LEU A 97 -10.01 -10.75 -11.14
CA LEU A 97 -10.96 -10.15 -10.22
C LEU A 97 -12.36 -10.11 -10.82
N SER A 98 -13.37 -10.49 -10.05
CA SER A 98 -14.78 -10.51 -10.47
C SER A 98 -15.30 -9.10 -10.85
N VAL A 99 -14.75 -8.06 -10.24
CA VAL A 99 -14.95 -6.65 -10.61
C VAL A 99 -13.61 -6.08 -11.04
N PRO A 100 -13.46 -5.72 -12.33
CA PRO A 100 -12.23 -5.09 -12.81
C PRO A 100 -11.93 -3.81 -12.05
N PRO A 101 -10.66 -3.60 -11.61
CA PRO A 101 -10.29 -2.35 -10.95
C PRO A 101 -10.35 -1.17 -11.94
N GLU A 102 -10.70 0.01 -11.45
CA GLU A 102 -10.73 1.21 -12.28
C GLU A 102 -9.31 1.69 -12.63
N PHE A 103 -8.35 1.42 -11.75
CA PHE A 103 -6.93 1.73 -11.95
C PHE A 103 -6.04 0.86 -11.05
N ILE A 104 -4.74 0.94 -11.30
CA ILE A 104 -3.70 0.32 -10.48
C ILE A 104 -2.86 1.45 -9.86
N LEU A 105 -2.50 1.32 -8.59
CA LEU A 105 -1.43 2.08 -7.94
C LEU A 105 -0.18 1.22 -7.85
N HIS A 106 0.95 1.68 -8.37
CA HIS A 106 2.26 1.07 -8.15
C HIS A 106 3.04 1.89 -7.14
N THR A 107 3.27 1.35 -5.95
CA THR A 107 3.86 2.07 -4.82
C THR A 107 5.38 1.99 -4.76
N GLY A 108 6.04 1.98 -5.92
CA GLY A 108 7.49 2.16 -6.06
C GLY A 108 8.28 0.86 -6.16
N ASP A 109 9.59 1.01 -6.33
CA ASP A 109 10.54 -0.05 -6.69
C ASP A 109 10.07 -0.85 -7.91
N ILE A 110 9.74 -0.08 -8.96
CA ILE A 110 9.29 -0.57 -10.26
C ILE A 110 10.43 -1.35 -10.92
N SER A 111 11.59 -0.72 -10.98
CA SER A 111 12.84 -1.27 -11.48
C SER A 111 13.74 -1.71 -10.33
N HIS A 112 14.80 -2.46 -10.64
CA HIS A 112 15.81 -2.82 -9.62
C HIS A 112 17.06 -1.93 -9.67
N LEU A 113 17.37 -1.36 -10.83
CA LEU A 113 18.59 -0.55 -11.06
C LEU A 113 18.32 0.67 -11.95
N SER A 114 17.13 1.25 -11.94
CA SER A 114 16.74 2.44 -12.75
C SER A 114 17.04 2.33 -14.25
N LYS A 115 17.19 1.12 -14.80
CA LYS A 115 17.55 0.93 -16.20
C LYS A 115 16.34 1.05 -17.13
N PRO A 116 16.49 1.69 -18.32
CA PRO A 116 15.37 1.86 -19.25
C PRO A 116 14.63 0.56 -19.58
N GLU A 117 15.35 -0.52 -19.87
CA GLU A 117 14.77 -1.81 -20.23
C GLU A 117 13.97 -2.48 -19.09
N GLN A 118 14.26 -2.12 -17.84
CA GLN A 118 13.51 -2.61 -16.69
C GLN A 118 12.14 -1.95 -16.62
N PHE A 119 12.06 -0.64 -16.78
CA PHE A 119 10.81 0.10 -16.89
C PHE A 119 10.00 -0.34 -18.13
N ASP A 120 10.67 -0.48 -19.29
CA ASP A 120 10.00 -0.93 -20.52
C ASP A 120 9.36 -2.31 -20.36
N THR A 121 9.99 -3.21 -19.61
CA THR A 121 9.45 -4.54 -19.31
C THR A 121 8.20 -4.46 -18.43
N VAL A 122 8.22 -3.59 -17.39
CA VAL A 122 7.03 -3.36 -16.54
C VAL A 122 5.89 -2.79 -17.37
N ASP A 123 6.14 -1.77 -18.17
CA ASP A 123 5.14 -1.15 -19.05
C ASP A 123 4.55 -2.17 -20.02
N GLN A 124 5.38 -3.05 -20.59
CA GLN A 124 4.93 -4.10 -21.50
C GLN A 124 4.00 -5.12 -20.82
N ILE A 125 4.33 -5.53 -19.59
CA ILE A 125 3.50 -6.47 -18.83
C ILE A 125 2.19 -5.81 -18.42
N LEU A 126 2.22 -4.56 -17.94
CA LEU A 126 1.03 -3.80 -17.53
C LEU A 126 0.05 -3.54 -18.69
N LYS A 127 0.50 -3.53 -19.95
CA LYS A 127 -0.41 -3.47 -21.12
C LYS A 127 -1.38 -4.65 -21.18
N SER A 128 -1.09 -5.77 -20.54
CA SER A 128 -1.98 -6.93 -20.45
C SER A 128 -2.99 -6.83 -19.29
N ALA A 129 -2.89 -5.81 -18.43
CA ALA A 129 -3.83 -5.62 -17.33
C ALA A 129 -5.23 -5.24 -17.84
N SER A 130 -6.26 -5.63 -17.07
CA SER A 130 -7.68 -5.35 -17.36
C SER A 130 -8.02 -3.85 -17.32
N THR A 131 -7.22 -3.05 -16.60
CA THR A 131 -7.28 -1.58 -16.64
C THR A 131 -6.00 -1.00 -17.22
N LYS A 132 -6.12 0.14 -17.89
CA LYS A 132 -4.98 0.86 -18.50
C LYS A 132 -4.51 2.05 -17.67
N ASP A 133 -5.31 2.50 -16.73
CA ASP A 133 -4.96 3.59 -15.83
C ASP A 133 -4.04 3.04 -14.74
N VAL A 134 -2.77 3.43 -14.75
CA VAL A 134 -1.78 3.09 -13.72
C VAL A 134 -1.15 4.37 -13.21
N PHE A 135 -1.15 4.53 -11.90
CA PHE A 135 -0.53 5.65 -11.19
C PHE A 135 0.70 5.15 -10.43
N PHE A 136 1.79 5.89 -10.52
CA PHE A 136 3.07 5.47 -9.98
C PHE A 136 3.60 6.47 -8.95
N VAL A 137 4.36 5.97 -7.98
CA VAL A 137 5.37 6.72 -7.24
C VAL A 137 6.70 5.98 -7.35
N PRO A 138 7.86 6.64 -7.33
CA PRO A 138 9.13 5.95 -7.38
C PRO A 138 9.48 5.33 -6.02
N GLY A 139 10.20 4.20 -6.04
CA GLY A 139 10.96 3.71 -4.92
C GLY A 139 12.43 4.11 -5.03
N GLU A 140 13.24 3.77 -4.04
CA GLU A 140 14.68 4.11 -4.05
C GLU A 140 15.43 3.43 -5.19
N HIS A 141 15.00 2.24 -5.60
CA HIS A 141 15.59 1.51 -6.73
C HIS A 141 15.29 2.15 -8.09
N ASP A 142 14.30 3.03 -8.16
CA ASP A 142 13.93 3.74 -9.40
C ASP A 142 14.73 5.03 -9.62
N VAL A 143 15.53 5.45 -8.62
CA VAL A 143 16.27 6.71 -8.64
C VAL A 143 17.78 6.54 -8.44
N LEU A 144 18.26 5.31 -8.26
CA LEU A 144 19.64 4.99 -7.88
C LEU A 144 20.71 5.47 -8.87
N GLU A 145 20.48 5.33 -10.18
CA GLU A 145 21.54 5.52 -11.18
C GLU A 145 21.50 6.90 -11.83
N ASP A 146 20.36 7.61 -11.81
CA ASP A 146 20.16 8.83 -12.59
C ASP A 146 19.31 9.90 -11.89
N ASP A 147 19.23 9.85 -10.56
CA ASP A 147 18.41 10.75 -9.74
C ASP A 147 16.94 10.81 -10.19
N GLY A 148 16.41 9.66 -10.66
CA GLY A 148 15.01 9.51 -11.05
C GLY A 148 14.68 10.06 -12.45
N LYS A 149 15.65 10.38 -13.27
CA LYS A 149 15.43 10.93 -14.62
C LYS A 149 14.60 9.98 -15.48
N GLN A 150 14.97 8.69 -15.53
CA GLN A 150 14.23 7.68 -16.30
C GLN A 150 12.80 7.52 -15.80
N TYR A 151 12.59 7.56 -14.48
CA TYR A 151 11.27 7.54 -13.89
C TYR A 151 10.44 8.77 -14.32
N LEU A 152 10.99 9.98 -14.18
CA LEU A 152 10.29 11.23 -14.53
C LEU A 152 10.02 11.37 -16.03
N GLU A 153 10.89 10.90 -16.90
CA GLU A 153 10.66 10.88 -18.35
C GLU A 153 9.45 10.03 -18.74
N ARG A 154 9.18 8.93 -18.01
CA ARG A 154 8.09 8.01 -18.27
C ARG A 154 6.79 8.39 -17.55
N TYR A 155 6.89 8.66 -16.26
CA TYR A 155 5.73 8.79 -15.37
C TYR A 155 5.54 10.20 -14.80
N GLY A 156 6.52 11.10 -15.01
CA GLY A 156 6.51 12.47 -14.46
C GLY A 156 5.60 13.47 -15.19
N LYS A 157 4.94 13.07 -16.26
CA LYS A 157 4.04 13.98 -16.99
C LYS A 157 2.89 14.45 -16.09
N ASN A 158 2.73 15.77 -15.98
CA ASN A 158 1.72 16.43 -15.12
C ASN A 158 1.96 16.29 -13.61
N THR A 159 3.12 15.83 -13.18
CA THR A 159 3.53 15.82 -11.77
C THR A 159 4.18 17.16 -11.38
N LYS A 160 4.46 17.34 -10.10
CA LYS A 160 5.18 18.48 -9.54
C LYS A 160 6.53 18.04 -9.00
N GLY A 161 7.49 18.98 -8.92
CA GLY A 161 8.81 18.75 -8.35
C GLY A 161 9.46 17.44 -8.82
N ALA A 162 9.79 16.59 -7.91
CA ALA A 162 10.39 15.28 -8.17
C ALA A 162 9.38 14.15 -8.47
N GLY A 163 8.16 14.49 -8.88
CA GLY A 163 7.19 13.49 -9.31
C GLY A 163 5.96 13.33 -8.41
N TRP A 164 5.71 14.23 -7.45
CA TRP A 164 4.49 14.17 -6.63
C TRP A 164 3.28 14.82 -7.35
N TYR A 165 2.08 14.36 -7.04
CA TYR A 165 0.84 14.82 -7.66
C TYR A 165 -0.39 14.41 -6.85
N SER A 166 -1.55 14.95 -7.21
CA SER A 166 -2.85 14.53 -6.70
C SER A 166 -3.87 14.41 -7.81
N PHE A 167 -4.95 13.67 -7.54
CA PHE A 167 -6.09 13.54 -8.43
C PHE A 167 -7.35 13.14 -7.66
N ASP A 168 -8.52 13.45 -8.24
CA ASP A 168 -9.81 13.05 -7.69
C ASP A 168 -10.42 11.90 -8.48
N LYS A 169 -10.93 10.90 -7.79
CA LYS A 169 -11.65 9.79 -8.42
C LYS A 169 -12.84 9.39 -7.55
N LYS A 170 -14.06 9.43 -8.13
CA LYS A 170 -15.30 8.98 -7.47
C LYS A 170 -15.57 9.62 -6.09
N GLY A 171 -15.10 10.85 -5.87
CA GLY A 171 -15.29 11.60 -4.64
C GLY A 171 -14.30 11.29 -3.52
N ALA A 172 -13.23 10.55 -3.79
CA ALA A 172 -12.04 10.43 -2.98
C ALA A 172 -10.90 11.23 -3.60
N HIS A 173 -10.05 11.82 -2.76
CA HIS A 173 -8.86 12.56 -3.15
C HIS A 173 -7.62 11.70 -2.96
N PHE A 174 -6.83 11.52 -4.02
CA PHE A 174 -5.62 10.70 -4.05
C PHE A 174 -4.39 11.60 -4.09
N ILE A 175 -3.40 11.30 -3.27
CA ILE A 175 -2.16 12.08 -3.12
C ILE A 175 -0.97 11.13 -3.27
N ALA A 176 -0.18 11.34 -4.31
CA ALA A 176 1.09 10.66 -4.56
C ALA A 176 2.22 11.46 -3.96
N LEU A 177 2.94 10.89 -2.99
CA LEU A 177 4.09 11.51 -2.36
C LEU A 177 5.38 10.77 -2.75
N VAL A 178 6.45 11.54 -2.94
CA VAL A 178 7.79 11.03 -3.26
C VAL A 178 8.71 11.26 -2.07
N ASN A 179 9.24 10.18 -1.50
CA ASN A 179 10.06 10.25 -0.28
C ASN A 179 11.43 9.54 -0.42
N VAL A 180 11.89 9.34 -1.66
CA VAL A 180 13.11 8.59 -1.97
C VAL A 180 14.23 9.41 -2.63
N MET A 181 13.96 10.65 -3.08
CA MET A 181 14.92 11.44 -3.90
C MET A 181 16.20 11.84 -3.16
N ASN A 182 16.16 11.97 -1.85
CA ASN A 182 17.31 12.37 -1.04
C ASN A 182 17.74 11.25 -0.08
N LEU A 183 17.44 10.01 -0.45
CA LEU A 183 17.69 8.86 0.40
C LEU A 183 19.19 8.56 0.48
N LYS A 184 19.72 8.53 1.70
CA LYS A 184 21.03 7.93 1.97
C LYS A 184 20.84 6.43 2.15
N ALA A 185 21.77 5.61 1.67
CA ALA A 185 21.70 4.16 1.80
C ALA A 185 21.35 3.72 3.23
N GLY A 186 20.25 2.98 3.40
CA GLY A 186 19.73 2.55 4.69
C GLY A 186 19.13 3.67 5.56
N GLY A 187 18.91 4.86 5.01
CA GLY A 187 18.31 5.99 5.72
C GLY A 187 16.78 6.02 5.63
N MET A 188 16.18 6.85 6.49
CA MET A 188 14.75 7.14 6.44
C MET A 188 14.38 7.94 5.20
N GLY A 189 13.19 7.70 4.65
CA GLY A 189 12.61 8.53 3.62
C GLY A 189 12.44 9.99 4.05
N LEU A 190 12.38 10.89 3.09
CA LEU A 190 12.22 12.34 3.33
C LEU A 190 11.37 12.95 2.21
N LEU A 191 10.29 13.64 2.59
CA LEU A 191 9.44 14.39 1.66
C LEU A 191 10.09 15.72 1.26
N GLY A 192 10.62 16.44 2.23
CA GLY A 192 11.25 17.76 2.05
C GLY A 192 10.24 18.91 2.07
N ALA A 193 10.77 20.13 2.28
CA ALA A 193 9.97 21.31 2.56
C ALA A 193 9.05 21.69 1.38
N GLU A 194 9.53 21.65 0.14
CA GLU A 194 8.76 22.01 -1.05
C GLU A 194 7.52 21.11 -1.22
N GLN A 195 7.68 19.81 -1.07
CA GLN A 195 6.57 18.87 -1.17
C GLN A 195 5.59 18.99 -0.01
N LEU A 196 6.08 19.27 1.20
CA LEU A 196 5.23 19.50 2.37
C LEU A 196 4.39 20.76 2.22
N GLU A 197 4.95 21.86 1.72
CA GLU A 197 4.22 23.08 1.40
C GLU A 197 3.16 22.84 0.32
N TRP A 198 3.52 22.13 -0.75
CA TRP A 198 2.59 21.72 -1.78
C TRP A 198 1.44 20.86 -1.22
N LEU A 199 1.75 19.90 -0.34
CA LEU A 199 0.74 19.04 0.27
C LEU A 199 -0.25 19.84 1.13
N GLU A 200 0.26 20.79 1.93
CA GLU A 200 -0.60 21.69 2.73
C GLU A 200 -1.55 22.49 1.84
N ASP A 201 -1.05 23.04 0.75
CA ASP A 201 -1.84 23.81 -0.22
C ASP A 201 -2.86 22.93 -0.94
N ASP A 202 -2.48 21.74 -1.38
CA ASP A 202 -3.33 20.80 -2.10
C ASP A 202 -4.56 20.40 -1.27
N VAL A 203 -4.36 20.10 0.00
CA VAL A 203 -5.47 19.67 0.86
C VAL A 203 -6.26 20.82 1.48
N ARG A 204 -5.73 22.04 1.54
CA ARG A 204 -6.29 23.18 2.30
C ARG A 204 -7.76 23.45 2.02
N HIS A 205 -8.18 23.34 0.77
CA HIS A 205 -9.54 23.67 0.32
C HIS A 205 -10.51 22.48 0.31
N LEU A 206 -10.04 21.28 0.60
CA LEU A 206 -10.88 20.10 0.61
C LEU A 206 -11.82 20.09 1.83
N SER A 207 -13.01 19.55 1.65
CA SER A 207 -13.94 19.30 2.77
C SER A 207 -13.34 18.29 3.76
N LYS A 208 -13.55 18.49 5.05
CA LYS A 208 -13.16 17.51 6.09
C LYS A 208 -13.82 16.15 5.91
N SER A 209 -14.93 16.07 5.18
CA SER A 209 -15.62 14.83 4.85
C SER A 209 -15.09 14.16 3.58
N THR A 210 -14.13 14.77 2.86
CA THR A 210 -13.50 14.15 1.69
C THR A 210 -12.61 13.00 2.17
N PRO A 211 -12.83 11.75 1.71
CA PRO A 211 -11.90 10.66 1.95
C PRO A 211 -10.58 10.92 1.23
N VAL A 212 -9.47 10.74 1.93
CA VAL A 212 -8.14 10.97 1.38
C VAL A 212 -7.38 9.65 1.33
N VAL A 213 -6.77 9.36 0.19
CA VAL A 213 -5.86 8.23 0.00
C VAL A 213 -4.49 8.79 -0.34
N VAL A 214 -3.51 8.54 0.53
CA VAL A 214 -2.12 8.91 0.29
C VAL A 214 -1.35 7.65 -0.10
N PHE A 215 -0.50 7.74 -1.10
CA PHE A 215 0.40 6.65 -1.44
C PHE A 215 1.82 7.18 -1.66
N ALA A 216 2.78 6.45 -1.11
CA ALA A 216 4.20 6.73 -1.19
C ALA A 216 4.96 5.41 -1.08
N HIS A 217 6.21 5.36 -1.47
CA HIS A 217 6.98 4.11 -1.39
C HIS A 217 7.31 3.76 0.07
N ILE A 218 8.14 4.55 0.74
CA ILE A 218 8.56 4.29 2.12
C ILE A 218 7.40 4.63 3.08
N PRO A 219 7.13 3.80 4.11
CA PRO A 219 6.06 4.05 5.07
C PRO A 219 6.09 5.45 5.68
N LEU A 220 4.90 6.10 5.76
CA LEU A 220 4.74 7.40 6.40
C LEU A 220 4.64 7.30 7.93
N TRP A 221 5.06 6.19 8.51
CA TRP A 221 5.27 6.03 9.96
C TRP A 221 6.56 5.28 10.21
N SER A 222 7.14 5.44 11.39
CA SER A 222 8.35 4.73 11.77
C SER A 222 8.03 3.27 12.10
N VAL A 223 8.36 2.35 11.19
CA VAL A 223 8.22 0.90 11.37
C VAL A 223 9.46 0.33 12.04
N TYR A 224 10.62 0.53 11.42
CA TYR A 224 11.92 0.07 11.93
C TYR A 224 13.03 0.99 11.40
N PRO A 225 13.38 2.07 12.14
CA PRO A 225 14.33 3.10 11.69
C PRO A 225 15.72 2.57 11.36
N GLU A 226 16.16 1.52 12.05
CA GLU A 226 17.47 0.90 11.86
C GLU A 226 17.65 0.34 10.45
N TRP A 227 16.54 0.02 9.78
CA TRP A 227 16.53 -0.44 8.38
C TRP A 227 16.01 0.61 7.40
N GLY A 228 15.83 1.86 7.85
CA GLY A 228 15.26 2.92 7.02
C GLY A 228 13.75 2.78 6.78
N TRP A 229 13.06 1.94 7.53
CA TRP A 229 11.63 1.69 7.36
C TRP A 229 10.77 2.77 8.02
N GLY A 230 10.69 3.90 7.37
CA GLY A 230 9.89 5.04 7.78
C GLY A 230 10.31 6.33 7.10
N THR A 231 9.52 7.38 7.24
CA THR A 231 9.75 8.71 6.66
C THR A 231 9.98 9.73 7.78
N ALA A 232 11.11 10.42 7.74
CA ALA A 232 11.59 11.24 8.87
C ALA A 232 10.68 12.45 9.16
N ASP A 233 10.14 13.09 8.14
CA ASP A 233 9.28 14.28 8.23
C ASP A 233 7.78 13.96 8.07
N SER A 234 7.41 12.69 8.15
CA SER A 234 6.02 12.22 8.02
C SER A 234 5.06 12.85 9.03
N ALA A 235 5.53 13.18 10.24
CA ALA A 235 4.70 13.81 11.27
C ALA A 235 4.11 15.15 10.78
N GLN A 236 4.87 15.95 10.03
CA GLN A 236 4.38 17.20 9.44
C GLN A 236 3.32 16.91 8.36
N ALA A 237 3.59 16.02 7.41
CA ALA A 237 2.62 15.63 6.39
C ALA A 237 1.30 15.12 7.00
N LEU A 238 1.39 14.23 7.98
CA LEU A 238 0.22 13.69 8.68
C LEU A 238 -0.55 14.78 9.45
N SER A 239 0.13 15.83 9.94
CA SER A 239 -0.54 16.92 10.65
C SER A 239 -1.56 17.66 9.76
N TYR A 240 -1.29 17.82 8.46
CA TYR A 240 -2.19 18.42 7.50
C TYR A 240 -3.43 17.54 7.22
N LEU A 241 -3.27 16.23 7.39
CA LEU A 241 -4.30 15.23 7.10
C LEU A 241 -5.20 14.90 8.31
N LYS A 242 -4.81 15.23 9.53
CA LYS A 242 -5.59 14.94 10.76
C LYS A 242 -7.00 15.51 10.78
N ARG A 243 -7.28 16.55 9.97
CA ARG A 243 -8.61 17.18 9.92
C ARG A 243 -9.65 16.40 9.12
N PHE A 244 -9.26 15.42 8.32
CA PHE A 244 -10.16 14.62 7.49
C PHE A 244 -10.77 13.47 8.29
N GLY A 245 -12.04 13.13 8.00
CA GLY A 245 -12.73 12.04 8.70
C GLY A 245 -12.21 10.64 8.35
N SER A 246 -11.54 10.48 7.21
CA SER A 246 -10.96 9.21 6.76
C SER A 246 -9.71 9.47 5.92
N VAL A 247 -8.59 8.93 6.35
CA VAL A 247 -7.32 8.95 5.62
C VAL A 247 -6.78 7.52 5.54
N THR A 248 -6.41 7.09 4.35
CA THR A 248 -5.73 5.81 4.13
C THR A 248 -4.37 6.07 3.51
N VAL A 249 -3.32 5.50 4.11
CA VAL A 249 -1.93 5.61 3.65
C VAL A 249 -1.49 4.24 3.15
N LEU A 250 -1.09 4.16 1.88
CA LEU A 250 -0.66 2.96 1.19
C LEU A 250 0.84 3.05 0.89
N ASN A 251 1.61 2.06 1.29
CA ASN A 251 3.06 2.02 1.11
C ASN A 251 3.54 0.65 0.60
N GLY A 252 4.76 0.62 0.09
CA GLY A 252 5.54 -0.56 -0.24
C GLY A 252 6.77 -0.71 0.66
N HIS A 253 7.94 -0.90 0.04
CA HIS A 253 9.29 -0.86 0.60
C HIS A 253 9.66 -2.02 1.54
N ILE A 254 8.78 -2.42 2.42
CA ILE A 254 9.08 -3.43 3.46
C ILE A 254 8.70 -4.86 3.04
N HIS A 255 8.11 -5.03 1.85
CA HIS A 255 7.70 -6.31 1.25
C HIS A 255 6.82 -7.20 2.14
N GLN A 256 6.13 -6.59 3.10
CA GLN A 256 5.26 -7.29 4.06
C GLN A 256 3.98 -6.50 4.26
N THR A 257 2.87 -7.20 4.50
CA THR A 257 1.65 -6.55 4.96
C THR A 257 1.78 -6.16 6.42
N MET A 258 1.78 -4.86 6.67
CA MET A 258 1.65 -4.31 8.01
C MET A 258 0.52 -3.30 8.04
N GLN A 259 -0.23 -3.27 9.13
CA GLN A 259 -1.32 -2.33 9.33
C GLN A 259 -1.18 -1.60 10.66
N LYS A 260 -1.47 -0.30 10.64
CA LYS A 260 -1.56 0.54 11.82
C LYS A 260 -2.78 1.44 11.69
N VAL A 261 -3.49 1.66 12.78
CA VAL A 261 -4.56 2.67 12.86
C VAL A 261 -4.18 3.69 13.92
N GLU A 262 -4.21 4.97 13.57
CA GLU A 262 -3.95 6.09 14.47
C GLU A 262 -4.99 7.18 14.26
N GLY A 263 -5.98 7.23 15.15
CA GLY A 263 -7.14 8.11 15.01
C GLY A 263 -7.93 7.80 13.74
N ASN A 264 -7.99 8.77 12.84
CA ASN A 264 -8.69 8.68 11.55
C ASN A 264 -7.77 8.25 10.40
N VAL A 265 -6.53 7.89 10.67
CA VAL A 265 -5.54 7.47 9.68
C VAL A 265 -5.31 5.97 9.78
N THR A 266 -5.52 5.27 8.67
CA THR A 266 -5.16 3.85 8.50
C THR A 266 -3.94 3.76 7.61
N PHE A 267 -2.90 3.09 8.09
CA PHE A 267 -1.68 2.78 7.34
C PHE A 267 -1.70 1.32 6.91
N HIS A 268 -1.28 1.07 5.69
CA HIS A 268 -1.15 -0.27 5.13
C HIS A 268 0.08 -0.35 4.22
N THR A 269 0.88 -1.40 4.40
CA THR A 269 1.98 -1.73 3.49
C THR A 269 1.62 -2.96 2.67
N ALA A 270 1.97 -2.94 1.39
CA ALA A 270 1.77 -4.07 0.49
C ALA A 270 2.92 -5.07 0.59
N THR A 271 2.62 -6.34 0.31
CA THR A 271 3.64 -7.32 -0.06
C THR A 271 4.24 -6.95 -1.41
N SER A 272 5.49 -7.36 -1.64
CA SER A 272 6.15 -7.25 -2.93
C SER A 272 5.54 -8.21 -3.97
N THR A 273 5.70 -7.89 -5.24
CA THR A 273 5.48 -8.84 -6.34
C THR A 273 6.78 -9.56 -6.75
N ALA A 274 7.93 -9.17 -6.19
CA ALA A 274 9.24 -9.72 -6.55
C ALA A 274 9.78 -10.74 -5.52
N PHE A 275 9.99 -10.33 -4.29
CA PHE A 275 10.57 -11.19 -3.24
C PHE A 275 10.17 -10.70 -1.85
N PRO A 276 10.12 -11.60 -0.84
CA PRO A 276 9.88 -11.21 0.55
C PRO A 276 11.15 -10.65 1.21
N GLN A 277 10.95 -9.90 2.31
CA GLN A 277 11.99 -9.46 3.22
C GLN A 277 11.80 -10.11 4.61
N PRO A 278 12.84 -10.22 5.45
CA PRO A 278 12.72 -10.74 6.81
C PRO A 278 11.94 -9.76 7.71
N HIS A 279 11.36 -10.27 8.80
CA HIS A 279 10.75 -9.40 9.81
C HIS A 279 11.81 -8.57 10.55
N PRO A 280 11.43 -7.40 11.09
CA PRO A 280 12.32 -6.58 11.89
C PRO A 280 13.00 -7.37 13.01
N GLY A 281 14.34 -7.31 13.06
CA GLY A 281 15.14 -8.00 14.09
C GLY A 281 15.44 -9.48 13.79
N GLU A 282 14.88 -10.10 12.76
CA GLU A 282 15.15 -11.50 12.40
C GLU A 282 16.40 -11.67 11.51
N ALA A 283 16.90 -10.58 10.92
CA ALA A 283 18.13 -10.58 10.11
C ALA A 283 18.96 -9.34 10.39
N ALA A 284 20.21 -9.32 9.90
CA ALA A 284 21.10 -8.18 10.05
C ALA A 284 20.74 -6.98 9.16
N SER A 285 19.95 -7.22 8.09
CA SER A 285 19.54 -6.18 7.14
C SER A 285 18.24 -6.56 6.43
N PRO A 286 17.51 -5.60 5.82
CA PRO A 286 16.28 -5.85 5.08
C PRO A 286 16.56 -6.42 3.67
N GLY A 287 17.47 -7.35 3.55
CA GLY A 287 17.81 -7.93 2.24
C GLY A 287 16.75 -8.88 1.70
N PRO A 288 16.83 -9.24 0.40
CA PRO A 288 15.94 -10.21 -0.19
C PRO A 288 16.00 -11.55 0.55
N MET A 289 14.89 -12.03 1.07
CA MET A 289 14.80 -13.28 1.82
C MET A 289 14.61 -14.45 0.86
N LYS A 290 15.53 -15.42 0.89
CA LYS A 290 15.38 -16.67 0.16
C LYS A 290 14.45 -17.62 0.89
N VAL A 291 13.44 -18.12 0.20
CA VAL A 291 12.50 -19.13 0.68
C VAL A 291 12.48 -20.32 -0.29
N PRO A 292 11.92 -21.49 0.10
CA PRO A 292 11.64 -22.57 -0.83
C PRO A 292 10.79 -22.07 -2.02
N ALA A 293 11.10 -22.52 -3.23
CA ALA A 293 10.47 -22.02 -4.46
C ALA A 293 8.93 -22.17 -4.45
N GLU A 294 8.45 -23.26 -3.86
CA GLU A 294 7.02 -23.56 -3.69
C GLU A 294 6.30 -22.61 -2.72
N GLN A 295 7.03 -21.93 -1.84
CA GLN A 295 6.45 -20.98 -0.87
C GLN A 295 6.50 -19.53 -1.37
N LEU A 296 7.32 -19.25 -2.40
CA LEU A 296 7.57 -17.88 -2.83
C LEU A 296 6.27 -17.15 -3.19
N ARG A 297 5.40 -17.76 -3.99
CA ARG A 297 4.15 -17.13 -4.43
C ARG A 297 3.17 -16.85 -3.29
N GLY A 298 3.20 -17.65 -2.23
CA GLY A 298 2.40 -17.46 -1.03
C GLY A 298 2.85 -16.28 -0.17
N LEU A 299 4.04 -15.73 -0.43
CA LEU A 299 4.59 -14.54 0.26
C LEU A 299 4.55 -13.28 -0.60
N LEU A 300 4.20 -13.41 -1.88
CA LEU A 300 4.01 -12.29 -2.82
C LEU A 300 2.53 -12.02 -3.01
N GLY A 301 2.16 -10.78 -3.38
CA GLY A 301 0.75 -10.50 -3.50
C GLY A 301 0.37 -9.18 -4.15
N VAL A 302 -0.93 -8.93 -4.16
CA VAL A 302 -1.58 -7.70 -4.58
C VAL A 302 -2.63 -7.31 -3.54
N THR A 303 -2.85 -6.00 -3.35
CA THR A 303 -3.89 -5.48 -2.45
C THR A 303 -5.04 -4.93 -3.28
N HIS A 304 -6.22 -5.52 -3.16
CA HIS A 304 -7.45 -5.03 -3.77
C HIS A 304 -8.14 -4.07 -2.80
N VAL A 305 -8.41 -2.85 -3.26
CA VAL A 305 -9.01 -1.78 -2.44
C VAL A 305 -10.40 -1.47 -2.95
N ASN A 306 -11.39 -1.57 -2.08
CA ASN A 306 -12.77 -1.23 -2.37
C ASN A 306 -13.23 -0.07 -1.47
N TYR A 307 -13.79 0.97 -2.09
CA TYR A 307 -14.35 2.11 -1.39
C TYR A 307 -15.87 2.17 -1.58
N VAL A 308 -16.58 2.23 -0.47
CA VAL A 308 -18.03 2.37 -0.45
C VAL A 308 -18.40 3.77 0.01
N ARG A 309 -18.79 4.63 -0.91
CA ARG A 309 -19.03 6.07 -0.71
C ARG A 309 -19.90 6.43 0.49
N LYS A 310 -20.89 5.59 0.84
CA LYS A 310 -21.79 5.85 1.97
C LYS A 310 -21.24 5.42 3.33
N ARG A 311 -20.11 4.70 3.35
CA ARG A 311 -19.51 4.16 4.58
C ARG A 311 -18.22 4.83 5.00
N HIS A 312 -17.66 5.73 4.16
CA HIS A 312 -16.41 6.48 4.37
C HIS A 312 -15.20 5.61 4.73
N SER A 313 -15.26 4.31 4.49
CA SER A 313 -14.19 3.36 4.76
C SER A 313 -13.73 2.65 3.50
N LEU A 314 -12.41 2.40 3.43
CA LEU A 314 -11.82 1.54 2.42
C LEU A 314 -11.74 0.12 2.98
N ALA A 315 -12.11 -0.85 2.17
CA ALA A 315 -11.80 -2.26 2.43
C ALA A 315 -10.51 -2.61 1.69
N LEU A 316 -9.52 -3.11 2.42
CA LEU A 316 -8.25 -3.58 1.89
C LEU A 316 -8.25 -5.11 1.92
N ILE A 317 -7.97 -5.74 0.79
CA ILE A 317 -7.98 -7.20 0.64
C ILE A 317 -6.64 -7.60 0.05
N ASP A 318 -5.75 -8.12 0.88
CA ASP A 318 -4.50 -8.70 0.43
C ASP A 318 -4.73 -10.11 -0.09
N SER A 319 -4.12 -10.43 -1.22
CA SER A 319 -4.16 -11.77 -1.79
C SER A 319 -2.79 -12.15 -2.34
N THR A 320 -2.38 -13.38 -2.04
CA THR A 320 -1.13 -13.93 -2.52
C THR A 320 -1.17 -14.24 -4.01
N LEU A 321 -0.04 -14.53 -4.63
CA LEU A 321 0.05 -14.92 -6.04
C LEU A 321 -0.23 -16.42 -6.28
N GLU A 322 -0.62 -17.14 -5.23
CA GLU A 322 -1.10 -18.51 -5.33
C GLU A 322 -2.48 -18.59 -5.95
#